data_46b2979da2e980c6f521e79ac8688b75
#
_entry.id   46b2979da2e980c6f521e79ac8688b75
#
_cell.length_a   1.000
_cell.length_b   1.000
_cell.length_c   1.000
_cell.angle_alpha   90.00
_cell.angle_beta   90.00
_cell.angle_gamma   90.00
#
_symmetry.space_group_name_H-M   'P 1'
#
loop_
_entity.id
_entity.type
_entity.pdbx_description
1 polymer ?
#
loop_
_entity_poly.entity_id
_entity_poly.type
_entity_poly.pdbx_seq_one_letter_code
_entity_poly.pdbx_strand_id
1 'polypeptide(L)'
;MNKDLTVGSPSKVLWQFCLPMFGSILFQQLYNIADSLVAGKLIGENALAAVGNSYEITLIFLAFSFGCNIGGSVIVSRYFGAKDYNTMKTAVSTALIGTVVLCGALMAVGLLGCRSLLVLIRTPAELMADSAEYLDIYTLGLPFLFLYNVATGIFTALGDSRTPFLFLAVSSTANIAVDVLFVAAFDMGVAGVAWATFLCQGVSCVLSLWVVARRVRAVPSEGERVWFSWKMLGQIAVVAIPSILQQSFVSVGNIIIQSVVNSFGASVIAGFAAATKLNNVLISSLTTLGSGISNYASQNLGAGKNERVRAGFGAGVKLLGSICLCFTALYLLAGRQLLMLFMNSPTGEAINTGLTFLQTIAPFYLLLAFKLTSDGLMRGCGMMGRFMATTLSDLFLRVVLAILFSGWLGVNGIWLSWPVGWFVGTLLSMVFYRTSIHRQAEEKTTL
;
A
#
# COMPACT_ATOMS: atom_id res chain seq x y z
N MET A 1 -13.07 -13.03 14.08
CA MET A 1 -14.54 -13.13 13.91
C MET A 1 -14.96 -12.09 12.88
N ASN A 2 -15.80 -12.49 11.94
CA ASN A 2 -16.35 -11.56 10.93
C ASN A 2 -17.12 -10.43 11.65
N LYS A 3 -16.86 -9.17 11.29
CA LYS A 3 -17.55 -8.01 11.86
C LYS A 3 -18.39 -7.32 10.79
N ASP A 4 -19.63 -7.05 11.12
CA ASP A 4 -20.51 -6.25 10.29
C ASP A 4 -20.18 -4.76 10.50
N LEU A 5 -19.57 -4.12 9.49
CA LEU A 5 -19.23 -2.69 9.52
C LEU A 5 -20.47 -1.79 9.29
N THR A 6 -21.64 -2.40 9.04
CA THR A 6 -22.88 -1.67 8.79
C THR A 6 -23.68 -1.38 10.07
N VAL A 7 -23.19 -1.81 11.25
CA VAL A 7 -23.86 -1.67 12.55
C VAL A 7 -22.97 -0.88 13.51
N GLY A 8 -23.59 -0.08 14.38
CA GLY A 8 -22.91 0.75 15.37
C GLY A 8 -22.55 2.16 14.87
N SER A 9 -21.94 3.01 15.70
CA SER A 9 -21.50 4.35 15.32
C SER A 9 -20.36 4.29 14.30
N PRO A 10 -20.44 5.00 13.15
CA PRO A 10 -19.42 4.99 12.11
C PRO A 10 -17.99 5.27 12.63
N SER A 11 -17.85 6.23 13.52
CA SER A 11 -16.55 6.58 14.10
C SER A 11 -15.97 5.43 14.92
N LYS A 12 -16.75 4.83 15.83
CA LYS A 12 -16.31 3.70 16.67
C LYS A 12 -15.95 2.48 15.82
N VAL A 13 -16.77 2.20 14.81
CA VAL A 13 -16.53 1.07 13.87
C VAL A 13 -15.23 1.26 13.11
N LEU A 14 -15.01 2.44 12.52
CA LEU A 14 -13.79 2.74 11.77
C LEU A 14 -12.55 2.70 12.66
N TRP A 15 -12.58 3.30 13.87
CA TRP A 15 -11.45 3.22 14.80
C TRP A 15 -11.10 1.77 15.16
N GLN A 16 -12.09 0.96 15.54
CA GLN A 16 -11.85 -0.43 15.93
C GLN A 16 -11.38 -1.32 14.76
N PHE A 17 -11.78 -0.98 13.54
CA PHE A 17 -11.39 -1.70 12.34
C PHE A 17 -10.03 -1.26 11.81
N CYS A 18 -9.76 0.03 11.79
CA CYS A 18 -8.55 0.58 11.21
C CYS A 18 -7.32 0.53 12.13
N LEU A 19 -7.51 0.54 13.46
CA LEU A 19 -6.38 0.52 14.40
C LEU A 19 -5.46 -0.71 14.25
N PRO A 20 -5.96 -1.96 14.10
CA PRO A 20 -5.09 -3.10 13.80
C PRO A 20 -4.40 -2.98 12.44
N MET A 21 -5.06 -2.37 11.43
CA MET A 21 -4.44 -2.13 10.11
C MET A 21 -3.27 -1.15 10.23
N PHE A 22 -3.43 -0.10 11.03
CA PHE A 22 -2.33 0.83 11.33
C PHE A 22 -1.16 0.12 12.03
N GLY A 23 -1.45 -0.72 13.02
CA GLY A 23 -0.45 -1.57 13.67
C GLY A 23 0.29 -2.48 12.68
N SER A 24 -0.43 -3.04 11.69
CA SER A 24 0.20 -3.86 10.63
C SER A 24 1.25 -3.10 9.85
N ILE A 25 0.97 -1.86 9.47
CA ILE A 25 1.93 -1.05 8.70
C ILE A 25 3.14 -0.66 9.55
N LEU A 26 2.94 -0.30 10.81
CA LEU A 26 4.07 -0.02 11.70
C LEU A 26 4.98 -1.24 11.85
N PHE A 27 4.41 -2.44 12.04
CA PHE A 27 5.17 -3.69 12.09
C PHE A 27 5.90 -3.97 10.78
N GLN A 28 5.24 -3.76 9.64
CA GLN A 28 5.86 -3.94 8.32
C GLN A 28 7.05 -3.00 8.11
N GLN A 29 6.95 -1.75 8.54
CA GLN A 29 8.06 -0.80 8.41
C GLN A 29 9.22 -1.14 9.34
N LEU A 30 8.94 -1.59 10.57
CA LEU A 30 9.98 -2.09 11.49
C LEU A 30 10.67 -3.34 10.93
N TYR A 31 9.90 -4.24 10.34
CA TYR A 31 10.42 -5.42 9.65
C TYR A 31 11.36 -5.03 8.49
N ASN A 32 10.94 -4.13 7.60
CA ASN A 32 11.76 -3.69 6.47
C ASN A 32 13.09 -3.07 6.92
N ILE A 33 13.09 -2.37 8.05
CA ILE A 33 14.33 -1.83 8.65
C ILE A 33 15.20 -2.97 9.19
N ALA A 34 14.62 -3.93 9.90
CA ALA A 34 15.35 -5.06 10.46
C ALA A 34 15.99 -5.94 9.36
N ASP A 35 15.25 -6.23 8.30
CA ASP A 35 15.71 -6.99 7.14
C ASP A 35 16.91 -6.31 6.45
N SER A 36 16.80 -5.00 6.23
CA SER A 36 17.92 -4.20 5.70
C SER A 36 19.15 -4.19 6.62
N LEU A 37 18.95 -4.21 7.94
CA LEU A 37 20.04 -4.29 8.90
C LEU A 37 20.72 -5.67 8.91
N VAL A 38 19.95 -6.75 8.75
CA VAL A 38 20.49 -8.12 8.64
C VAL A 38 21.34 -8.22 7.37
N ALA A 39 20.80 -7.82 6.22
CA ALA A 39 21.55 -7.84 4.96
C ALA A 39 22.83 -7.00 5.03
N GLY A 40 22.75 -5.76 5.52
CA GLY A 40 23.88 -4.86 5.57
C GLY A 40 24.97 -5.23 6.58
N LYS A 41 24.59 -5.72 7.78
CA LYS A 41 25.55 -6.02 8.85
C LYS A 41 26.14 -7.43 8.81
N LEU A 42 25.36 -8.42 8.35
CA LEU A 42 25.77 -9.83 8.37
C LEU A 42 26.40 -10.26 7.04
N ILE A 43 25.98 -9.70 5.91
CA ILE A 43 26.49 -10.09 4.58
C ILE A 43 27.46 -9.03 4.06
N GLY A 44 27.11 -7.74 4.16
CA GLY A 44 27.93 -6.62 3.74
C GLY A 44 27.25 -5.63 2.81
N GLU A 45 27.98 -4.60 2.40
CA GLU A 45 27.44 -3.48 1.62
C GLU A 45 26.98 -3.90 0.22
N ASN A 46 27.69 -4.80 -0.45
CA ASN A 46 27.31 -5.30 -1.77
C ASN A 46 25.99 -6.08 -1.75
N ALA A 47 25.75 -6.88 -0.72
CA ALA A 47 24.50 -7.59 -0.54
C ALA A 47 23.33 -6.63 -0.33
N LEU A 48 23.50 -5.63 0.53
CA LEU A 48 22.51 -4.58 0.74
C LEU A 48 22.19 -3.83 -0.56
N ALA A 49 23.24 -3.53 -1.36
CA ALA A 49 23.09 -2.88 -2.65
C ALA A 49 22.34 -3.79 -3.66
N ALA A 50 22.62 -5.10 -3.69
CA ALA A 50 21.97 -6.05 -4.58
C ALA A 50 20.47 -6.21 -4.24
N VAL A 51 20.12 -6.36 -2.96
CA VAL A 51 18.73 -6.40 -2.49
C VAL A 51 18.01 -5.08 -2.80
N GLY A 52 18.66 -3.94 -2.54
CA GLY A 52 18.09 -2.61 -2.80
C GLY A 52 17.85 -2.37 -4.30
N ASN A 53 18.77 -2.81 -5.16
CA ASN A 53 18.61 -2.70 -6.61
C ASN A 53 17.47 -3.57 -7.13
N SER A 54 17.31 -4.78 -6.60
CA SER A 54 16.21 -5.68 -6.95
C SER A 54 14.85 -5.16 -6.46
N TYR A 55 14.82 -4.37 -5.39
CA TYR A 55 13.61 -3.83 -4.78
C TYR A 55 12.79 -2.97 -5.76
N GLU A 56 13.44 -2.18 -6.62
CA GLU A 56 12.75 -1.35 -7.62
C GLU A 56 11.90 -2.21 -8.59
N ILE A 57 12.39 -3.39 -8.96
CA ILE A 57 11.65 -4.34 -9.80
C ILE A 57 10.52 -4.99 -8.99
N THR A 58 10.77 -5.32 -7.72
CA THR A 58 9.74 -5.92 -6.86
C THR A 58 8.55 -4.99 -6.62
N LEU A 59 8.75 -3.66 -6.64
CA LEU A 59 7.66 -2.68 -6.53
C LEU A 59 6.61 -2.82 -7.65
N ILE A 60 7.02 -3.24 -8.85
CA ILE A 60 6.08 -3.51 -9.95
C ILE A 60 5.14 -4.67 -9.57
N PHE A 61 5.69 -5.78 -9.08
CA PHE A 61 4.88 -6.92 -8.65
C PHE A 61 3.99 -6.57 -7.44
N LEU A 62 4.50 -5.78 -6.50
CA LEU A 62 3.72 -5.28 -5.37
C LEU A 62 2.53 -4.42 -5.80
N ALA A 63 2.68 -3.58 -6.83
CA ALA A 63 1.58 -2.78 -7.37
C ALA A 63 0.42 -3.66 -7.88
N PHE A 64 0.75 -4.72 -8.63
CA PHE A 64 -0.26 -5.69 -9.10
C PHE A 64 -0.91 -6.43 -7.93
N SER A 65 -0.12 -6.92 -6.98
CA SER A 65 -0.60 -7.63 -5.80
C SER A 65 -1.55 -6.77 -4.95
N PHE A 66 -1.18 -5.51 -4.75
CA PHE A 66 -2.00 -4.52 -4.03
C PHE A 66 -3.32 -4.21 -4.76
N GLY A 67 -3.28 -4.10 -6.08
CA GLY A 67 -4.49 -3.91 -6.89
C GLY A 67 -5.45 -5.11 -6.81
N CYS A 68 -4.93 -6.34 -6.85
CA CYS A 68 -5.74 -7.56 -6.65
C CYS A 68 -6.38 -7.61 -5.26
N ASN A 69 -5.63 -7.24 -4.22
CA ASN A 69 -6.14 -7.11 -2.86
C ASN A 69 -7.33 -6.15 -2.80
N ILE A 70 -7.16 -4.93 -3.32
CA ILE A 70 -8.20 -3.90 -3.28
C ILE A 70 -9.40 -4.30 -4.13
N GLY A 71 -9.19 -4.77 -5.36
CA GLY A 71 -10.27 -5.19 -6.25
C GLY A 71 -11.11 -6.28 -5.63
N GLY A 72 -10.47 -7.32 -5.11
CA GLY A 72 -11.14 -8.42 -4.42
C GLY A 72 -11.86 -7.96 -3.16
N SER A 73 -11.20 -7.19 -2.30
CA SER A 73 -11.75 -6.78 -1.02
C SER A 73 -12.99 -5.89 -1.16
N VAL A 74 -13.00 -4.93 -2.09
CA VAL A 74 -14.14 -4.03 -2.32
C VAL A 74 -15.36 -4.79 -2.80
N ILE A 75 -15.20 -5.71 -3.75
CA ILE A 75 -16.32 -6.47 -4.29
C ILE A 75 -16.85 -7.48 -3.26
N VAL A 76 -15.97 -8.21 -2.56
CA VAL A 76 -16.36 -9.11 -1.46
C VAL A 76 -17.09 -8.34 -0.35
N SER A 77 -16.57 -7.14 0.04
CA SER A 77 -17.21 -6.26 1.02
C SER A 77 -18.65 -5.88 0.63
N ARG A 78 -18.85 -5.57 -0.65
CA ARG A 78 -20.17 -5.16 -1.17
C ARG A 78 -21.20 -6.25 -1.00
N TYR A 79 -20.88 -7.47 -1.44
CA TYR A 79 -21.81 -8.61 -1.32
C TYR A 79 -21.96 -9.09 0.12
N PHE A 80 -20.91 -8.99 0.93
CA PHE A 80 -21.01 -9.27 2.37
C PHE A 80 -21.96 -8.30 3.07
N GLY A 81 -21.86 -7.00 2.77
CA GLY A 81 -22.78 -5.98 3.28
C GLY A 81 -24.22 -6.15 2.80
N ALA A 82 -24.42 -6.58 1.56
CA ALA A 82 -25.72 -6.90 0.99
C ALA A 82 -26.33 -8.19 1.57
N LYS A 83 -25.59 -8.96 2.38
CA LYS A 83 -25.95 -10.30 2.87
C LYS A 83 -26.18 -11.32 1.76
N ASP A 84 -25.75 -11.03 0.53
CA ASP A 84 -25.72 -11.98 -0.57
C ASP A 84 -24.47 -12.85 -0.46
N TYR A 85 -24.53 -13.81 0.43
CA TYR A 85 -23.38 -14.65 0.77
C TYR A 85 -23.02 -15.64 -0.34
N ASN A 86 -23.96 -15.98 -1.21
CA ASN A 86 -23.68 -16.87 -2.34
C ASN A 86 -22.81 -16.17 -3.38
N THR A 87 -23.22 -14.96 -3.80
CA THR A 87 -22.44 -14.12 -4.70
C THR A 87 -21.12 -13.67 -4.07
N MET A 88 -21.10 -13.42 -2.75
CA MET A 88 -19.85 -13.14 -2.02
C MET A 88 -18.84 -14.30 -2.12
N LYS A 89 -19.28 -15.56 -1.96
CA LYS A 89 -18.41 -16.73 -2.10
C LYS A 89 -17.89 -16.88 -3.53
N THR A 90 -18.71 -16.60 -4.53
CA THR A 90 -18.31 -16.54 -5.94
C THR A 90 -17.26 -15.43 -6.15
N ALA A 91 -17.42 -14.27 -5.52
CA ALA A 91 -16.45 -13.19 -5.59
C ALA A 91 -15.11 -13.59 -4.98
N VAL A 92 -15.11 -14.25 -3.82
CA VAL A 92 -13.89 -14.77 -3.17
C VAL A 92 -13.16 -15.77 -4.06
N SER A 93 -13.87 -16.79 -4.57
CA SER A 93 -13.24 -17.83 -5.42
C SER A 93 -12.77 -17.24 -6.75
N THR A 94 -13.53 -16.36 -7.39
CA THR A 94 -13.14 -15.67 -8.63
C THR A 94 -11.90 -14.79 -8.41
N ALA A 95 -11.84 -14.04 -7.29
CA ALA A 95 -10.66 -13.23 -6.94
C ALA A 95 -9.40 -14.09 -6.77
N LEU A 96 -9.51 -15.21 -6.05
CA LEU A 96 -8.37 -16.13 -5.84
C LEU A 96 -7.92 -16.78 -7.16
N ILE A 97 -8.85 -17.29 -7.97
CA ILE A 97 -8.52 -17.92 -9.27
C ILE A 97 -7.90 -16.89 -10.22
N GLY A 98 -8.53 -15.72 -10.36
CA GLY A 98 -8.00 -14.63 -11.19
C GLY A 98 -6.60 -14.17 -10.75
N THR A 99 -6.35 -14.12 -9.46
CA THR A 99 -5.04 -13.81 -8.89
C THR A 99 -4.00 -14.88 -9.22
N VAL A 100 -4.34 -16.16 -9.13
CA VAL A 100 -3.43 -17.27 -9.50
C VAL A 100 -3.03 -17.19 -10.98
N VAL A 101 -4.00 -16.93 -11.86
CA VAL A 101 -3.74 -16.80 -13.31
C VAL A 101 -2.84 -15.59 -13.60
N LEU A 102 -3.17 -14.44 -13.05
CA LEU A 102 -2.37 -13.21 -13.21
C LEU A 102 -0.96 -13.39 -12.65
N CYS A 103 -0.85 -13.94 -11.45
CA CYS A 103 0.43 -14.18 -10.80
C CYS A 103 1.29 -15.18 -11.60
N GLY A 104 0.69 -16.26 -12.11
CA GLY A 104 1.38 -17.23 -12.99
C GLY A 104 1.95 -16.55 -14.23
N ALA A 105 1.18 -15.67 -14.87
CA ALA A 105 1.66 -14.90 -16.02
C ALA A 105 2.81 -13.96 -15.65
N LEU A 106 2.68 -13.22 -14.54
CA LEU A 106 3.74 -12.32 -14.05
C LEU A 106 4.99 -13.08 -13.61
N MET A 107 4.84 -14.26 -13.00
CA MET A 107 5.95 -15.12 -12.62
C MET A 107 6.70 -15.61 -13.86
N ALA A 108 5.99 -16.04 -14.91
CA ALA A 108 6.61 -16.43 -16.16
C ALA A 108 7.38 -15.26 -16.81
N VAL A 109 6.76 -14.09 -16.90
CA VAL A 109 7.41 -12.88 -17.41
C VAL A 109 8.61 -12.48 -16.54
N GLY A 110 8.50 -12.56 -15.23
CA GLY A 110 9.59 -12.28 -14.29
C GLY A 110 10.77 -13.22 -14.50
N LEU A 111 10.57 -14.54 -14.44
CA LEU A 111 11.65 -15.52 -14.59
C LEU A 111 12.37 -15.43 -15.96
N LEU A 112 11.62 -15.15 -17.03
CA LEU A 112 12.20 -14.98 -18.36
C LEU A 112 12.88 -13.61 -18.55
N GLY A 113 12.40 -12.59 -17.85
CA GLY A 113 12.80 -11.19 -18.04
C GLY A 113 13.69 -10.58 -16.96
N CYS A 114 13.91 -11.25 -15.82
CA CYS A 114 14.64 -10.70 -14.67
C CYS A 114 16.00 -10.09 -15.04
N ARG A 115 16.83 -10.83 -15.78
CA ARG A 115 18.14 -10.35 -16.23
C ARG A 115 18.03 -9.15 -17.16
N SER A 116 17.08 -9.16 -18.08
CA SER A 116 16.83 -8.05 -19.01
C SER A 116 16.38 -6.79 -18.27
N LEU A 117 15.54 -6.95 -17.24
CA LEU A 117 15.12 -5.84 -16.37
C LEU A 117 16.29 -5.26 -15.58
N LEU A 118 17.17 -6.11 -15.02
CA LEU A 118 18.38 -5.66 -14.32
C LEU A 118 19.34 -4.92 -15.24
N VAL A 119 19.51 -5.38 -16.48
CA VAL A 119 20.31 -4.67 -17.50
C VAL A 119 19.66 -3.32 -17.85
N LEU A 120 18.35 -3.27 -18.00
CA LEU A 120 17.61 -2.05 -18.32
C LEU A 120 17.78 -0.95 -17.24
N ILE A 121 17.81 -1.33 -15.96
CA ILE A 121 18.05 -0.41 -14.85
C ILE A 121 19.55 -0.14 -14.61
N ARG A 122 20.41 -0.64 -15.52
CA ARG A 122 21.88 -0.46 -15.49
C ARG A 122 22.52 -0.98 -14.20
N THR A 123 22.13 -2.17 -13.76
CA THR A 123 22.75 -2.84 -12.61
C THR A 123 24.26 -3.00 -12.83
N PRO A 124 25.13 -2.59 -11.89
CA PRO A 124 26.56 -2.82 -11.95
C PRO A 124 26.90 -4.30 -12.12
N ALA A 125 27.95 -4.61 -12.89
CA ALA A 125 28.35 -5.99 -13.18
C ALA A 125 28.68 -6.79 -11.90
N GLU A 126 29.21 -6.13 -10.88
CA GLU A 126 29.56 -6.70 -9.57
C GLU A 126 28.32 -7.17 -8.78
N LEU A 127 27.18 -6.51 -8.95
CA LEU A 127 25.93 -6.80 -8.27
C LEU A 127 24.98 -7.68 -9.08
N MET A 128 25.29 -7.91 -10.36
CA MET A 128 24.37 -8.56 -11.29
C MET A 128 24.01 -9.99 -10.87
N ALA A 129 25.00 -10.75 -10.38
CA ALA A 129 24.77 -12.14 -9.97
C ALA A 129 23.83 -12.22 -8.75
N ASP A 130 24.15 -11.49 -7.69
CA ASP A 130 23.39 -11.49 -6.45
C ASP A 130 21.99 -10.90 -6.64
N SER A 131 21.88 -9.82 -7.45
CA SER A 131 20.59 -9.21 -7.78
C SER A 131 19.70 -10.17 -8.59
N ALA A 132 20.28 -10.89 -9.54
CA ALA A 132 19.54 -11.87 -10.34
C ALA A 132 19.07 -13.05 -9.48
N GLU A 133 19.93 -13.61 -8.65
CA GLU A 133 19.59 -14.72 -7.75
C GLU A 133 18.47 -14.32 -6.76
N TYR A 134 18.61 -13.15 -6.13
CA TYR A 134 17.57 -12.62 -5.26
C TYR A 134 16.22 -12.47 -5.98
N LEU A 135 16.25 -11.86 -7.18
CA LEU A 135 15.06 -11.59 -7.95
C LEU A 135 14.39 -12.85 -8.49
N ASP A 136 15.17 -13.87 -8.87
CA ASP A 136 14.66 -15.17 -9.30
C ASP A 136 13.93 -15.88 -8.15
N ILE A 137 14.52 -15.93 -6.96
CA ILE A 137 13.88 -16.53 -5.76
C ILE A 137 12.62 -15.71 -5.37
N TYR A 138 12.71 -14.37 -5.38
CA TYR A 138 11.55 -13.52 -5.11
C TYR A 138 10.41 -13.76 -6.10
N THR A 139 10.74 -13.89 -7.39
CA THR A 139 9.77 -14.14 -8.46
C THR A 139 9.09 -15.51 -8.30
N LEU A 140 9.81 -16.53 -7.87
CA LEU A 140 9.23 -17.83 -7.48
C LEU A 140 8.27 -17.70 -6.28
N GLY A 141 8.49 -16.73 -5.40
CA GLY A 141 7.64 -16.41 -4.25
C GLY A 141 6.38 -15.61 -4.58
N LEU A 142 6.22 -15.07 -5.80
CA LEU A 142 5.07 -14.25 -6.19
C LEU A 142 3.69 -14.91 -5.90
N PRO A 143 3.47 -16.21 -6.12
CA PRO A 143 2.20 -16.83 -5.77
C PRO A 143 1.84 -16.68 -4.30
N PHE A 144 2.81 -16.79 -3.41
CA PHE A 144 2.59 -16.62 -1.98
C PHE A 144 2.29 -15.17 -1.63
N LEU A 145 3.05 -14.24 -2.21
CA LEU A 145 2.82 -12.80 -2.04
C LEU A 145 1.41 -12.39 -2.46
N PHE A 146 1.00 -12.76 -3.67
CA PHE A 146 -0.29 -12.37 -4.24
C PHE A 146 -1.45 -12.99 -3.47
N LEU A 147 -1.40 -14.29 -3.23
CA LEU A 147 -2.46 -14.99 -2.52
C LEU A 147 -2.58 -14.53 -1.06
N TYR A 148 -1.46 -14.27 -0.37
CA TYR A 148 -1.47 -13.69 0.96
C TYR A 148 -2.12 -12.31 0.98
N ASN A 149 -1.79 -11.43 0.02
CA ASN A 149 -2.40 -10.11 -0.08
C ASN A 149 -3.90 -10.19 -0.36
N VAL A 150 -4.35 -11.06 -1.28
CA VAL A 150 -5.78 -11.24 -1.54
C VAL A 150 -6.50 -11.86 -0.33
N ALA A 151 -5.88 -12.81 0.37
CA ALA A 151 -6.42 -13.35 1.62
C ALA A 151 -6.59 -12.25 2.69
N THR A 152 -5.60 -11.35 2.83
CA THR A 152 -5.68 -10.15 3.68
C THR A 152 -6.84 -9.24 3.28
N GLY A 153 -7.02 -9.03 1.97
CA GLY A 153 -8.17 -8.29 1.42
C GLY A 153 -9.50 -8.94 1.77
N ILE A 154 -9.59 -10.26 1.69
CA ILE A 154 -10.82 -10.99 2.06
C ILE A 154 -11.11 -10.87 3.56
N PHE A 155 -10.10 -10.97 4.44
CA PHE A 155 -10.30 -10.74 5.87
C PHE A 155 -10.85 -9.34 6.15
N THR A 156 -10.24 -8.32 5.57
CA THR A 156 -10.69 -6.93 5.75
C THR A 156 -12.07 -6.71 5.14
N ALA A 157 -12.39 -7.37 4.02
CA ALA A 157 -13.72 -7.35 3.42
C ALA A 157 -14.80 -7.94 4.33
N LEU A 158 -14.46 -8.95 5.12
CA LEU A 158 -15.31 -9.55 6.16
C LEU A 158 -15.28 -8.78 7.49
N GLY A 159 -14.66 -7.60 7.53
CA GLY A 159 -14.55 -6.75 8.72
C GLY A 159 -13.53 -7.20 9.75
N ASP A 160 -12.63 -8.11 9.41
CA ASP A 160 -11.58 -8.59 10.31
C ASP A 160 -10.20 -8.05 9.90
N SER A 161 -9.73 -7.06 10.63
CA SER A 161 -8.38 -6.49 10.48
C SER A 161 -7.36 -7.06 11.48
N ARG A 162 -7.83 -7.79 12.51
CA ARG A 162 -6.92 -8.34 13.54
C ARG A 162 -6.18 -9.57 13.07
N THR A 163 -6.86 -10.45 12.35
CA THR A 163 -6.24 -11.68 11.85
C THR A 163 -5.08 -11.40 10.89
N PRO A 164 -5.21 -10.53 9.86
CA PRO A 164 -4.08 -10.12 9.03
C PRO A 164 -2.92 -9.50 9.83
N PHE A 165 -3.24 -8.67 10.83
CA PHE A 165 -2.23 -8.08 11.71
C PHE A 165 -1.41 -9.16 12.46
N LEU A 166 -2.09 -10.14 13.07
CA LEU A 166 -1.42 -11.22 13.78
C LEU A 166 -0.56 -12.08 12.86
N PHE A 167 -1.07 -12.43 11.66
CA PHE A 167 -0.27 -13.17 10.69
C PHE A 167 0.97 -12.41 10.26
N LEU A 168 0.83 -11.10 9.99
CA LEU A 168 1.96 -10.27 9.63
C LEU A 168 2.98 -10.18 10.77
N ALA A 169 2.53 -9.91 12.01
CA ALA A 169 3.44 -9.79 13.16
C ALA A 169 4.22 -11.07 13.42
N VAL A 170 3.55 -12.23 13.43
CA VAL A 170 4.20 -13.54 13.61
C VAL A 170 5.15 -13.85 12.46
N SER A 171 4.70 -13.66 11.21
CA SER A 171 5.50 -13.94 10.02
C SER A 171 6.75 -13.06 9.94
N SER A 172 6.62 -11.76 10.19
CA SER A 172 7.76 -10.83 10.16
C SER A 172 8.78 -11.13 11.25
N THR A 173 8.31 -11.48 12.47
CA THR A 173 9.21 -11.88 13.54
C THR A 173 9.93 -13.20 13.22
N ALA A 174 9.20 -14.19 12.67
CA ALA A 174 9.79 -15.46 12.26
C ALA A 174 10.80 -15.25 11.11
N ASN A 175 10.48 -14.37 10.16
CA ASN A 175 11.36 -14.09 9.03
C ASN A 175 12.71 -13.51 9.48
N ILE A 176 12.72 -12.52 10.38
CA ILE A 176 13.98 -11.99 10.95
C ILE A 176 14.82 -13.11 11.56
N ALA A 177 14.20 -14.03 12.30
CA ALA A 177 14.92 -15.15 12.91
C ALA A 177 15.48 -16.12 11.86
N VAL A 178 14.72 -16.40 10.79
CA VAL A 178 15.14 -17.28 9.69
C VAL A 178 16.21 -16.60 8.84
N ASP A 179 16.13 -15.28 8.60
CA ASP A 179 17.16 -14.50 7.91
C ASP A 179 18.51 -14.63 8.64
N VAL A 180 18.52 -14.38 9.94
CA VAL A 180 19.74 -14.53 10.76
C VAL A 180 20.25 -15.98 10.72
N LEU A 181 19.38 -16.97 10.79
CA LEU A 181 19.76 -18.38 10.71
C LEU A 181 20.38 -18.72 9.35
N PHE A 182 19.78 -18.33 8.24
CA PHE A 182 20.26 -18.66 6.90
C PHE A 182 21.55 -17.93 6.55
N VAL A 183 21.65 -16.67 6.97
CA VAL A 183 22.84 -15.86 6.70
C VAL A 183 23.99 -16.20 7.66
N ALA A 184 23.74 -16.24 8.97
CA ALA A 184 24.83 -16.37 9.94
C ALA A 184 25.22 -17.84 10.25
N ALA A 185 24.28 -18.80 10.19
CA ALA A 185 24.56 -20.19 10.49
C ALA A 185 24.80 -21.05 9.24
N PHE A 186 24.12 -20.76 8.12
CA PHE A 186 24.26 -21.53 6.88
C PHE A 186 25.10 -20.82 5.80
N ASP A 187 25.55 -19.60 6.05
CA ASP A 187 26.38 -18.78 5.13
C ASP A 187 25.82 -18.66 3.71
N MET A 188 24.48 -18.52 3.62
CA MET A 188 23.77 -18.50 2.33
C MET A 188 23.80 -17.14 1.63
N GLY A 189 24.43 -16.10 2.22
CA GLY A 189 24.53 -14.79 1.62
C GLY A 189 23.17 -14.16 1.28
N VAL A 190 23.11 -13.50 0.12
CA VAL A 190 21.88 -12.83 -0.38
C VAL A 190 20.76 -13.81 -0.65
N ALA A 191 21.07 -15.02 -1.13
CA ALA A 191 20.08 -16.07 -1.35
C ALA A 191 19.39 -16.47 -0.04
N GLY A 192 20.10 -16.44 1.11
CA GLY A 192 19.55 -16.74 2.42
C GLY A 192 18.38 -15.82 2.78
N VAL A 193 18.52 -14.52 2.58
CA VAL A 193 17.46 -13.53 2.82
C VAL A 193 16.26 -13.78 1.89
N ALA A 194 16.52 -14.06 0.61
CA ALA A 194 15.45 -14.35 -0.34
C ALA A 194 14.67 -15.62 0.02
N TRP A 195 15.37 -16.72 0.38
CA TRP A 195 14.74 -17.97 0.78
C TRP A 195 14.00 -17.86 2.12
N ALA A 196 14.50 -17.11 3.09
CA ALA A 196 13.80 -16.86 4.34
C ALA A 196 12.46 -16.15 4.10
N THR A 197 12.47 -15.11 3.25
CA THR A 197 11.26 -14.40 2.83
C THR A 197 10.29 -15.35 2.11
N PHE A 198 10.77 -16.14 1.15
CA PHE A 198 9.98 -17.13 0.41
C PHE A 198 9.27 -18.11 1.35
N LEU A 199 10.01 -18.71 2.29
CA LEU A 199 9.45 -19.71 3.23
C LEU A 199 8.45 -19.10 4.19
N CYS A 200 8.79 -17.98 4.84
CA CYS A 200 7.91 -17.33 5.81
C CYS A 200 6.63 -16.82 5.15
N GLN A 201 6.74 -16.28 3.94
CA GLN A 201 5.60 -15.84 3.15
C GLN A 201 4.75 -17.01 2.67
N GLY A 202 5.37 -18.13 2.27
CA GLY A 202 4.70 -19.36 1.92
C GLY A 202 3.85 -19.92 3.07
N VAL A 203 4.44 -20.06 4.24
CA VAL A 203 3.72 -20.52 5.46
C VAL A 203 2.56 -19.58 5.79
N SER A 204 2.80 -18.28 5.77
CA SER A 204 1.76 -17.27 6.05
C SER A 204 0.63 -17.30 5.02
N CYS A 205 0.94 -17.52 3.76
CA CYS A 205 -0.03 -17.67 2.68
C CYS A 205 -0.92 -18.88 2.92
N VAL A 206 -0.33 -20.06 3.15
CA VAL A 206 -1.08 -21.31 3.38
C VAL A 206 -1.99 -21.19 4.60
N LEU A 207 -1.48 -20.66 5.72
CA LEU A 207 -2.27 -20.46 6.92
C LEU A 207 -3.40 -19.44 6.70
N SER A 208 -3.14 -18.35 6.01
CA SER A 208 -4.13 -17.32 5.70
C SER A 208 -5.25 -17.88 4.80
N LEU A 209 -4.89 -18.62 3.75
CA LEU A 209 -5.87 -19.25 2.86
C LEU A 209 -6.70 -20.31 3.59
N TRP A 210 -6.09 -21.09 4.48
CA TRP A 210 -6.82 -22.08 5.29
C TRP A 210 -7.85 -21.40 6.20
N VAL A 211 -7.47 -20.29 6.88
CA VAL A 211 -8.40 -19.54 7.74
C VAL A 211 -9.48 -18.86 6.91
N VAL A 212 -9.14 -18.27 5.74
CA VAL A 212 -10.13 -17.71 4.81
C VAL A 212 -11.14 -18.77 4.39
N ALA A 213 -10.65 -19.94 3.94
CA ALA A 213 -11.52 -21.03 3.50
C ALA A 213 -12.46 -21.48 4.62
N ARG A 214 -11.95 -21.63 5.86
CA ARG A 214 -12.76 -21.98 7.03
C ARG A 214 -13.83 -20.95 7.33
N ARG A 215 -13.49 -19.65 7.26
CA ARG A 215 -14.44 -18.56 7.55
C ARG A 215 -15.49 -18.39 6.48
N VAL A 216 -15.10 -18.49 5.20
CA VAL A 216 -16.02 -18.39 4.06
C VAL A 216 -17.01 -19.57 4.07
N ARG A 217 -16.53 -20.79 4.42
CA ARG A 217 -17.41 -21.97 4.56
C ARG A 217 -18.39 -21.81 5.71
N ALA A 218 -18.00 -21.16 6.82
CA ALA A 218 -18.86 -20.96 7.98
C ALA A 218 -19.99 -19.94 7.75
N VAL A 219 -19.90 -19.12 6.69
CA VAL A 219 -21.00 -18.20 6.33
C VAL A 219 -22.10 -19.01 5.64
N PRO A 220 -23.36 -19.00 6.16
CA PRO A 220 -24.45 -19.71 5.55
C PRO A 220 -24.76 -19.17 4.16
N SER A 221 -25.00 -20.05 3.21
CA SER A 221 -25.43 -19.68 1.85
C SER A 221 -26.33 -20.77 1.29
N GLU A 222 -27.39 -20.37 0.64
CA GLU A 222 -28.36 -21.24 -0.02
C GLU A 222 -28.13 -21.14 -1.54
N GLY A 223 -28.23 -22.28 -2.25
CA GLY A 223 -28.10 -22.37 -3.70
C GLY A 223 -26.79 -22.96 -4.20
N GLU A 224 -26.71 -23.14 -5.52
CA GLU A 224 -25.54 -23.70 -6.18
C GLU A 224 -24.33 -22.77 -6.11
N ARG A 225 -23.17 -23.36 -5.83
CA ARG A 225 -21.90 -22.63 -5.73
C ARG A 225 -21.25 -22.47 -7.10
N VAL A 226 -21.14 -21.23 -7.57
CA VAL A 226 -20.38 -20.88 -8.75
C VAL A 226 -18.94 -20.57 -8.32
N TRP A 227 -17.97 -21.36 -8.79
CA TRP A 227 -16.58 -21.22 -8.42
C TRP A 227 -15.87 -20.06 -9.14
N PHE A 228 -16.28 -19.75 -10.38
CA PHE A 228 -15.70 -18.71 -11.19
C PHE A 228 -16.76 -18.05 -12.08
N SER A 229 -16.69 -16.73 -12.18
CA SER A 229 -17.60 -15.95 -13.03
C SER A 229 -16.82 -14.84 -13.74
N TRP A 230 -16.86 -14.83 -15.07
CA TRP A 230 -16.27 -13.76 -15.87
C TRP A 230 -16.88 -12.39 -15.56
N LYS A 231 -18.17 -12.33 -15.29
CA LYS A 231 -18.87 -11.10 -14.86
C LYS A 231 -18.30 -10.59 -13.55
N MET A 232 -18.05 -11.48 -12.60
CA MET A 232 -17.45 -11.15 -11.31
C MET A 232 -16.01 -10.70 -11.47
N LEU A 233 -15.22 -11.38 -12.29
CA LEU A 233 -13.85 -10.97 -12.62
C LEU A 233 -13.82 -9.58 -13.24
N GLY A 234 -14.76 -9.25 -14.14
CA GLY A 234 -14.90 -7.91 -14.70
C GLY A 234 -15.18 -6.84 -13.64
N GLN A 235 -16.06 -7.12 -12.66
CA GLN A 235 -16.30 -6.21 -11.54
C GLN A 235 -15.05 -5.99 -10.68
N ILE A 236 -14.31 -7.06 -10.38
CA ILE A 236 -13.04 -6.98 -9.65
C ILE A 236 -12.02 -6.17 -10.44
N ALA A 237 -11.89 -6.42 -11.75
CA ALA A 237 -10.95 -5.74 -12.63
C ALA A 237 -11.21 -4.22 -12.72
N VAL A 238 -12.47 -3.80 -12.74
CA VAL A 238 -12.86 -2.36 -12.73
C VAL A 238 -12.29 -1.63 -11.52
N VAL A 239 -12.09 -2.30 -10.39
CA VAL A 239 -11.48 -1.71 -9.18
C VAL A 239 -9.97 -1.98 -9.14
N ALA A 240 -9.55 -3.19 -9.51
CA ALA A 240 -8.15 -3.61 -9.43
C ALA A 240 -7.26 -2.84 -10.41
N ILE A 241 -7.65 -2.74 -11.68
CA ILE A 241 -6.82 -2.10 -12.73
C ILE A 241 -6.51 -0.64 -12.40
N PRO A 242 -7.48 0.23 -12.08
CA PRO A 242 -7.17 1.59 -11.67
C PRO A 242 -6.29 1.66 -10.41
N SER A 243 -6.44 0.72 -9.48
CA SER A 243 -5.59 0.69 -8.27
C SER A 243 -4.14 0.28 -8.57
N ILE A 244 -3.93 -0.65 -9.51
CA ILE A 244 -2.60 -1.00 -10.05
C ILE A 244 -1.97 0.21 -10.73
N LEU A 245 -2.72 0.85 -11.64
CA LEU A 245 -2.25 2.03 -12.37
C LEU A 245 -1.88 3.17 -11.43
N GLN A 246 -2.72 3.44 -10.41
CA GLN A 246 -2.42 4.43 -9.38
C GLN A 246 -1.06 4.16 -8.74
N GLN A 247 -0.83 2.94 -8.27
CA GLN A 247 0.42 2.59 -7.58
C GLN A 247 1.63 2.69 -8.52
N SER A 248 1.48 2.26 -9.76
CA SER A 248 2.51 2.36 -10.79
C SER A 248 2.85 3.82 -11.12
N PHE A 249 1.85 4.68 -11.29
CA PHE A 249 2.06 6.11 -11.54
C PHE A 249 2.71 6.82 -10.34
N VAL A 250 2.37 6.45 -9.12
CA VAL A 250 3.04 6.97 -7.91
C VAL A 250 4.53 6.63 -7.95
N SER A 251 4.89 5.40 -8.29
CA SER A 251 6.29 4.97 -8.38
C SER A 251 7.04 5.74 -9.48
N VAL A 252 6.46 5.86 -10.68
CA VAL A 252 7.06 6.65 -11.77
C VAL A 252 7.23 8.12 -11.37
N GLY A 253 6.23 8.72 -10.74
CA GLY A 253 6.32 10.10 -10.26
C GLY A 253 7.45 10.31 -9.24
N ASN A 254 7.63 9.36 -8.32
CA ASN A 254 8.70 9.39 -7.34
C ASN A 254 10.09 9.25 -7.99
N ILE A 255 10.24 8.40 -9.02
CA ILE A 255 11.49 8.27 -9.79
C ILE A 255 11.84 9.59 -10.48
N ILE A 256 10.86 10.27 -11.09
CA ILE A 256 11.11 11.58 -11.74
C ILE A 256 11.54 12.62 -10.70
N ILE A 257 10.84 12.70 -9.56
CA ILE A 257 11.22 13.62 -8.48
C ILE A 257 12.63 13.31 -7.96
N GLN A 258 12.96 12.02 -7.76
CA GLN A 258 14.29 11.60 -7.35
C GLN A 258 15.37 12.03 -8.36
N SER A 259 15.08 11.93 -9.67
CA SER A 259 15.99 12.39 -10.72
C SER A 259 16.26 13.91 -10.61
N VAL A 260 15.23 14.70 -10.30
CA VAL A 260 15.41 16.15 -10.06
C VAL A 260 16.23 16.39 -8.79
N VAL A 261 15.98 15.66 -7.71
CA VAL A 261 16.75 15.77 -6.45
C VAL A 261 18.21 15.41 -6.67
N ASN A 262 18.50 14.42 -7.50
CA ASN A 262 19.88 13.98 -7.79
C ASN A 262 20.74 15.06 -8.42
N SER A 263 20.15 16.07 -9.08
CA SER A 263 20.90 17.19 -9.65
C SER A 263 21.46 18.18 -8.62
N PHE A 264 21.03 18.07 -7.34
CA PHE A 264 21.45 18.99 -6.27
C PHE A 264 22.60 18.48 -5.40
N GLY A 265 23.15 17.31 -5.70
CA GLY A 265 24.34 16.78 -5.04
C GLY A 265 24.07 15.77 -3.92
N ALA A 266 25.14 15.12 -3.47
CA ALA A 266 25.07 13.95 -2.57
C ALA A 266 24.45 14.25 -1.21
N SER A 267 24.71 15.42 -0.61
CA SER A 267 24.15 15.81 0.68
C SER A 267 22.62 15.94 0.61
N VAL A 268 22.09 16.53 -0.48
CA VAL A 268 20.67 16.69 -0.70
C VAL A 268 20.01 15.33 -0.91
N ILE A 269 20.64 14.46 -1.70
CA ILE A 269 20.16 13.08 -1.93
C ILE A 269 20.04 12.33 -0.61
N ALA A 270 21.09 12.37 0.22
CA ALA A 270 21.10 11.67 1.51
C ALA A 270 20.01 12.20 2.46
N GLY A 271 19.87 13.54 2.54
CA GLY A 271 18.84 14.18 3.36
C GLY A 271 17.43 13.82 2.91
N PHE A 272 17.18 13.88 1.62
CA PHE A 272 15.89 13.52 1.04
C PHE A 272 15.57 12.03 1.25
N ALA A 273 16.53 11.14 1.03
CA ALA A 273 16.33 9.70 1.22
C ALA A 273 15.93 9.36 2.66
N ALA A 274 16.60 9.93 3.67
CA ALA A 274 16.24 9.71 5.07
C ALA A 274 14.85 10.28 5.41
N ALA A 275 14.56 11.50 4.96
CA ALA A 275 13.28 12.14 5.21
C ALA A 275 12.12 11.42 4.49
N THR A 276 12.35 10.91 3.29
CA THR A 276 11.37 10.12 2.53
C THR A 276 11.04 8.80 3.23
N LYS A 277 12.01 8.13 3.87
CA LYS A 277 11.73 6.92 4.69
C LYS A 277 10.73 7.25 5.81
N LEU A 278 10.92 8.35 6.52
CA LEU A 278 9.99 8.79 7.56
C LEU A 278 8.61 9.14 6.96
N ASN A 279 8.59 9.91 5.88
CA ASN A 279 7.34 10.28 5.20
C ASN A 279 6.58 9.04 4.71
N ASN A 280 7.26 8.02 4.20
CA ASN A 280 6.63 6.79 3.71
C ASN A 280 5.93 6.00 4.82
N VAL A 281 6.39 6.06 6.07
CA VAL A 281 5.68 5.47 7.21
C VAL A 281 4.27 6.05 7.33
N LEU A 282 4.15 7.38 7.26
CA LEU A 282 2.85 8.05 7.30
C LEU A 282 2.02 7.75 6.05
N ILE A 283 2.58 7.94 4.85
CA ILE A 283 1.85 7.74 3.59
C ILE A 283 1.30 6.32 3.48
N SER A 284 2.12 5.30 3.79
CA SER A 284 1.69 3.88 3.78
C SER A 284 0.58 3.62 4.82
N SER A 285 0.70 4.24 6.00
CA SER A 285 -0.34 4.14 7.04
C SER A 285 -1.66 4.72 6.55
N LEU A 286 -1.65 5.93 6.02
CA LEU A 286 -2.86 6.60 5.53
C LEU A 286 -3.48 5.86 4.32
N THR A 287 -2.66 5.33 3.41
CA THR A 287 -3.12 4.56 2.24
C THR A 287 -3.82 3.27 2.67
N THR A 288 -3.25 2.55 3.65
CA THR A 288 -3.84 1.34 4.21
C THR A 288 -5.16 1.62 4.92
N LEU A 289 -5.21 2.69 5.71
CA LEU A 289 -6.45 3.13 6.36
C LEU A 289 -7.50 3.59 5.34
N GLY A 290 -7.08 4.24 4.25
CA GLY A 290 -7.94 4.55 3.10
C GLY A 290 -8.55 3.30 2.47
N SER A 291 -7.81 2.18 2.42
CA SER A 291 -8.36 0.88 1.98
C SER A 291 -9.38 0.32 2.98
N GLY A 292 -9.15 0.51 4.27
CA GLY A 292 -10.14 0.19 5.31
C GLY A 292 -11.44 0.99 5.16
N ILE A 293 -11.33 2.29 4.90
CA ILE A 293 -12.49 3.17 4.62
C ILE A 293 -13.21 2.71 3.34
N SER A 294 -12.49 2.24 2.33
CA SER A 294 -13.07 1.67 1.10
C SER A 294 -13.92 0.43 1.40
N ASN A 295 -13.45 -0.49 2.23
CA ASN A 295 -14.21 -1.67 2.65
C ASN A 295 -15.44 -1.29 3.49
N TYR A 296 -15.30 -0.32 4.41
CA TYR A 296 -16.43 0.23 5.16
C TYR A 296 -17.50 0.81 4.23
N ALA A 297 -17.09 1.63 3.26
CA ALA A 297 -18.01 2.24 2.29
C ALA A 297 -18.70 1.18 1.45
N SER A 298 -17.96 0.19 0.96
CA SER A 298 -18.48 -0.88 0.12
C SER A 298 -19.48 -1.77 0.86
N GLN A 299 -19.22 -2.15 2.14
CA GLN A 299 -20.21 -2.90 2.95
C GLN A 299 -21.48 -2.09 3.18
N ASN A 300 -21.36 -0.80 3.53
CA ASN A 300 -22.54 0.04 3.79
C ASN A 300 -23.34 0.32 2.50
N LEU A 301 -22.65 0.49 1.37
CA LEU A 301 -23.30 0.61 0.06
C LEU A 301 -24.05 -0.67 -0.30
N GLY A 302 -23.42 -1.85 -0.12
CA GLY A 302 -24.06 -3.15 -0.34
C GLY A 302 -25.31 -3.34 0.53
N ALA A 303 -25.28 -2.88 1.78
CA ALA A 303 -26.40 -2.89 2.71
C ALA A 303 -27.47 -1.81 2.41
N GLY A 304 -27.33 -0.99 1.38
CA GLY A 304 -28.22 0.12 1.06
C GLY A 304 -28.19 1.28 2.05
N LYS A 305 -27.18 1.35 2.95
CA LYS A 305 -27.06 2.34 4.02
C LYS A 305 -26.25 3.57 3.59
N ASN A 306 -26.74 4.31 2.59
CA ASN A 306 -26.03 5.45 1.99
C ASN A 306 -25.72 6.58 3.00
N GLU A 307 -26.60 6.81 3.98
CA GLU A 307 -26.33 7.80 5.04
C GLU A 307 -25.10 7.44 5.87
N ARG A 308 -24.86 6.14 6.08
CA ARG A 308 -23.67 5.69 6.80
C ARG A 308 -22.40 5.85 5.96
N VAL A 309 -22.49 5.74 4.63
CA VAL A 309 -21.36 6.06 3.72
C VAL A 309 -21.01 7.54 3.86
N ARG A 310 -22.01 8.43 3.91
CA ARG A 310 -21.80 9.88 4.15
C ARG A 310 -21.19 10.15 5.52
N ALA A 311 -21.74 9.56 6.57
CA ALA A 311 -21.20 9.69 7.93
C ALA A 311 -19.78 9.13 8.05
N GLY A 312 -19.42 8.14 7.22
CA GLY A 312 -18.09 7.57 7.07
C GLY A 312 -17.04 8.59 6.66
N PHE A 313 -17.41 9.62 5.87
CA PHE A 313 -16.49 10.69 5.51
C PHE A 313 -15.99 11.45 6.75
N GLY A 314 -16.89 11.98 7.56
CA GLY A 314 -16.51 12.70 8.78
C GLY A 314 -15.74 11.82 9.78
N ALA A 315 -16.14 10.54 9.89
CA ALA A 315 -15.44 9.58 10.74
C ALA A 315 -14.03 9.23 10.23
N GLY A 316 -13.88 9.07 8.92
CA GLY A 316 -12.60 8.84 8.25
C GLY A 316 -11.65 10.02 8.38
N VAL A 317 -12.14 11.25 8.14
CA VAL A 317 -11.34 12.47 8.32
C VAL A 317 -10.88 12.62 9.77
N LYS A 318 -11.73 12.32 10.76
CA LYS A 318 -11.33 12.34 12.18
C LYS A 318 -10.24 11.31 12.47
N LEU A 319 -10.38 10.09 11.93
CA LEU A 319 -9.40 9.02 12.12
C LEU A 319 -8.05 9.36 11.48
N LEU A 320 -8.04 9.63 10.17
CA LEU A 320 -6.81 9.93 9.43
C LEU A 320 -6.21 11.27 9.92
N GLY A 321 -7.04 12.27 10.18
CA GLY A 321 -6.62 13.57 10.68
C GLY A 321 -5.93 13.49 12.05
N SER A 322 -6.43 12.66 12.97
CA SER A 322 -5.76 12.44 14.26
C SER A 322 -4.36 11.86 14.09
N ILE A 323 -4.20 10.88 13.18
CA ILE A 323 -2.90 10.29 12.86
C ILE A 323 -1.99 11.33 12.20
N CYS A 324 -2.51 12.11 11.24
CA CYS A 324 -1.75 13.19 10.61
C CYS A 324 -1.26 14.22 11.64
N LEU A 325 -2.09 14.61 12.58
CA LEU A 325 -1.71 15.56 13.64
C LEU A 325 -0.61 14.99 14.53
N CYS A 326 -0.70 13.71 14.92
CA CYS A 326 0.36 13.06 15.70
C CYS A 326 1.69 13.04 14.94
N PHE A 327 1.69 12.65 13.65
CA PHE A 327 2.92 12.64 12.84
C PHE A 327 3.44 14.04 12.54
N THR A 328 2.55 15.02 12.31
CA THR A 328 2.94 16.43 12.15
C THR A 328 3.66 16.92 13.39
N ALA A 329 3.09 16.72 14.58
CA ALA A 329 3.73 17.09 15.83
C ALA A 329 5.07 16.35 16.01
N LEU A 330 5.11 15.06 15.75
CA LEU A 330 6.31 14.25 15.86
C LEU A 330 7.43 14.76 14.93
N TYR A 331 7.12 15.05 13.66
CA TYR A 331 8.14 15.49 12.70
C TYR A 331 8.57 16.93 12.91
N LEU A 332 7.70 17.81 13.41
CA LEU A 332 8.08 19.17 13.74
C LEU A 332 8.92 19.26 15.03
N LEU A 333 8.58 18.45 16.05
CA LEU A 333 9.23 18.50 17.35
C LEU A 333 10.49 17.62 17.42
N ALA A 334 10.45 16.44 16.82
CA ALA A 334 11.51 15.42 16.90
C ALA A 334 12.11 15.04 15.55
N GLY A 335 11.85 15.81 14.48
CA GLY A 335 12.29 15.47 13.12
C GLY A 335 13.81 15.33 13.00
N ARG A 336 14.59 16.17 13.67
CA ARG A 336 16.06 16.07 13.70
C ARG A 336 16.52 14.76 14.35
N GLN A 337 15.95 14.40 15.50
CA GLN A 337 16.29 13.16 16.23
C GLN A 337 15.94 11.92 15.42
N LEU A 338 14.80 11.95 14.72
CA LEU A 338 14.38 10.85 13.85
C LEU A 338 15.29 10.71 12.62
N LEU A 339 15.73 11.82 12.03
CA LEU A 339 16.69 11.79 10.90
C LEU A 339 18.05 11.25 11.34
N MET A 340 18.49 11.53 12.57
CA MET A 340 19.74 10.98 13.12
C MET A 340 19.73 9.45 13.29
N LEU A 341 18.58 8.79 13.24
CA LEU A 341 18.52 7.32 13.19
C LEU A 341 19.08 6.76 11.86
N PHE A 342 19.11 7.59 10.82
CA PHE A 342 19.57 7.21 9.47
C PHE A 342 20.88 7.89 9.07
N MET A 343 21.41 8.81 9.88
CA MET A 343 22.58 9.61 9.57
C MET A 343 23.57 9.60 10.73
N ASN A 344 24.86 9.49 10.42
CA ASN A 344 25.93 9.44 11.42
C ASN A 344 26.34 10.83 11.94
N SER A 345 25.97 11.93 11.26
CA SER A 345 26.34 13.29 11.65
C SER A 345 25.14 14.09 12.12
N PRO A 346 25.18 14.67 13.33
CA PRO A 346 24.06 15.46 13.86
C PRO A 346 23.94 16.85 13.22
N THR A 347 24.94 17.28 12.50
CA THR A 347 25.03 18.58 11.81
C THR A 347 25.50 18.39 10.39
N GLY A 348 25.06 19.27 9.48
CA GLY A 348 25.47 19.24 8.09
C GLY A 348 24.31 19.52 7.13
N GLU A 349 24.64 19.67 5.86
CA GLU A 349 23.68 19.98 4.81
C GLU A 349 22.62 18.89 4.65
N ALA A 350 23.01 17.61 4.73
CA ALA A 350 22.10 16.49 4.57
C ALA A 350 20.98 16.49 5.62
N ILE A 351 21.30 16.65 6.91
CA ILE A 351 20.29 16.65 7.96
C ILE A 351 19.39 17.89 7.88
N ASN A 352 19.96 19.04 7.51
CA ASN A 352 19.18 20.26 7.33
C ASN A 352 18.22 20.14 6.14
N THR A 353 18.66 19.55 5.04
CA THR A 353 17.82 19.26 3.88
C THR A 353 16.66 18.34 4.24
N GLY A 354 16.92 17.23 4.93
CA GLY A 354 15.87 16.31 5.39
C GLY A 354 14.89 16.98 6.37
N LEU A 355 15.42 17.80 7.28
CA LEU A 355 14.59 18.54 8.24
C LEU A 355 13.70 19.58 7.54
N THR A 356 14.26 20.34 6.60
CA THR A 356 13.52 21.32 5.80
C THR A 356 12.41 20.65 4.99
N PHE A 357 12.67 19.47 4.39
CA PHE A 357 11.65 18.69 3.72
C PHE A 357 10.50 18.36 4.69
N LEU A 358 10.79 17.72 5.83
CA LEU A 358 9.76 17.34 6.80
C LEU A 358 8.97 18.56 7.33
N GLN A 359 9.65 19.66 7.65
CA GLN A 359 9.02 20.89 8.11
C GLN A 359 8.12 21.53 7.05
N THR A 360 8.49 21.42 5.78
CA THR A 360 7.70 21.96 4.66
C THR A 360 6.43 21.17 4.44
N ILE A 361 6.50 19.83 4.48
CA ILE A 361 5.35 18.99 4.11
C ILE A 361 4.43 18.64 5.29
N ALA A 362 4.98 18.49 6.51
CA ALA A 362 4.21 18.00 7.67
C ALA A 362 2.97 18.85 8.01
N PRO A 363 2.98 20.17 7.95
CA PRO A 363 1.76 20.98 8.22
C PRO A 363 0.61 20.66 7.26
N PHE A 364 0.90 20.15 6.07
CA PHE A 364 -0.07 19.85 5.02
C PHE A 364 -0.59 18.41 5.03
N TYR A 365 -0.14 17.55 5.94
CA TYR A 365 -0.64 16.18 6.07
C TYR A 365 -2.15 16.10 6.33
N LEU A 366 -2.74 17.12 6.93
CA LEU A 366 -4.20 17.19 7.08
C LEU A 366 -4.93 17.20 5.74
N LEU A 367 -4.35 17.76 4.67
CA LEU A 367 -4.93 17.69 3.33
C LEU A 367 -5.03 16.24 2.87
N LEU A 368 -4.02 15.42 3.17
CA LEU A 368 -4.04 13.99 2.85
C LEU A 368 -5.14 13.24 3.59
N ALA A 369 -5.47 13.62 4.83
CA ALA A 369 -6.56 13.01 5.56
C ALA A 369 -7.90 13.20 4.82
N PHE A 370 -8.18 14.39 4.31
CA PHE A 370 -9.36 14.65 3.48
C PHE A 370 -9.30 13.91 2.15
N LYS A 371 -8.18 14.01 1.44
CA LYS A 371 -7.99 13.37 0.14
C LYS A 371 -8.17 11.86 0.23
N LEU A 372 -7.41 11.19 1.10
CA LEU A 372 -7.41 9.73 1.18
C LEU A 372 -8.72 9.16 1.77
N THR A 373 -9.43 9.94 2.60
CA THR A 373 -10.79 9.59 3.01
C THR A 373 -11.75 9.63 1.83
N SER A 374 -11.72 10.72 1.02
CA SER A 374 -12.56 10.85 -0.17
C SER A 374 -12.25 9.77 -1.19
N ASP A 375 -10.97 9.53 -1.45
CA ASP A 375 -10.48 8.51 -2.40
C ASP A 375 -10.90 7.10 -1.95
N GLY A 376 -10.81 6.79 -0.66
CA GLY A 376 -11.28 5.53 -0.08
C GLY A 376 -12.77 5.32 -0.26
N LEU A 377 -13.58 6.35 0.01
CA LEU A 377 -15.03 6.29 -0.19
C LEU A 377 -15.40 6.16 -1.68
N MET A 378 -14.78 6.94 -2.58
CA MET A 378 -15.03 6.84 -4.02
C MET A 378 -14.70 5.44 -4.54
N ARG A 379 -13.58 4.86 -4.11
CA ARG A 379 -13.15 3.51 -4.47
C ARG A 379 -14.13 2.46 -3.94
N GLY A 380 -14.53 2.54 -2.66
CA GLY A 380 -15.52 1.64 -2.06
C GLY A 380 -16.90 1.73 -2.71
N CYS A 381 -17.29 2.90 -3.20
CA CYS A 381 -18.52 3.11 -3.96
C CYS A 381 -18.40 2.72 -5.45
N GLY A 382 -17.21 2.35 -5.95
CA GLY A 382 -16.99 1.97 -7.35
C GLY A 382 -16.84 3.14 -8.31
N MET A 383 -16.62 4.37 -7.81
CA MET A 383 -16.44 5.58 -8.64
C MET A 383 -14.99 5.70 -9.13
N MET A 384 -14.50 4.67 -9.83
CA MET A 384 -13.09 4.51 -10.16
C MET A 384 -12.57 5.59 -11.12
N GLY A 385 -13.38 6.06 -12.08
CA GLY A 385 -12.97 7.12 -12.99
C GLY A 385 -12.66 8.45 -12.26
N ARG A 386 -13.47 8.81 -11.28
CA ARG A 386 -13.25 10.01 -10.45
C ARG A 386 -12.03 9.86 -9.54
N PHE A 387 -11.89 8.70 -8.92
CA PHE A 387 -10.72 8.34 -8.13
C PHE A 387 -9.42 8.44 -8.94
N MET A 388 -9.40 7.91 -10.17
CA MET A 388 -8.25 8.04 -11.07
C MET A 388 -7.96 9.49 -11.44
N ALA A 389 -8.99 10.27 -11.78
CA ALA A 389 -8.83 11.67 -12.13
C ALA A 389 -8.17 12.48 -11.00
N THR A 390 -8.60 12.30 -9.74
CA THR A 390 -8.00 13.00 -8.59
C THR A 390 -6.55 12.60 -8.35
N THR A 391 -6.26 11.30 -8.45
CA THR A 391 -4.91 10.78 -8.20
C THR A 391 -3.93 11.20 -9.30
N LEU A 392 -4.33 11.06 -10.57
CA LEU A 392 -3.47 11.44 -11.70
C LEU A 392 -3.22 12.94 -11.73
N SER A 393 -4.23 13.77 -11.43
CA SER A 393 -4.07 15.23 -11.35
C SER A 393 -3.07 15.65 -10.29
N ASP A 394 -3.17 15.05 -9.09
CA ASP A 394 -2.21 15.29 -7.99
C ASP A 394 -0.77 14.91 -8.39
N LEU A 395 -0.59 13.70 -8.91
CA LEU A 395 0.73 13.19 -9.28
C LEU A 395 1.36 13.98 -10.43
N PHE A 396 0.58 14.25 -11.48
CA PHE A 396 1.04 15.03 -12.63
C PHE A 396 1.46 16.43 -12.19
N LEU A 397 0.60 17.10 -11.44
CA LEU A 397 0.86 18.46 -10.96
C LEU A 397 2.12 18.48 -10.06
N ARG A 398 2.26 17.53 -9.16
CA ARG A 398 3.43 17.43 -8.27
C ARG A 398 4.73 17.28 -9.05
N VAL A 399 4.75 16.42 -10.08
CA VAL A 399 5.94 16.21 -10.93
C VAL A 399 6.27 17.47 -11.72
N VAL A 400 5.28 18.08 -12.39
CA VAL A 400 5.48 19.30 -13.17
C VAL A 400 5.97 20.45 -12.28
N LEU A 401 5.34 20.63 -11.12
CA LEU A 401 5.75 21.69 -10.20
C LEU A 401 7.13 21.43 -9.58
N ALA A 402 7.50 20.17 -9.30
CA ALA A 402 8.85 19.85 -8.83
C ALA A 402 9.92 20.30 -9.84
N ILE A 403 9.70 20.06 -11.13
CA ILE A 403 10.59 20.48 -12.20
C ILE A 403 10.63 22.03 -12.32
N LEU A 404 9.47 22.67 -12.38
CA LEU A 404 9.38 24.13 -12.55
C LEU A 404 9.93 24.88 -11.33
N PHE A 405 9.51 24.51 -10.14
CA PHE A 405 9.91 25.21 -8.92
C PHE A 405 11.37 24.94 -8.54
N SER A 406 11.94 23.79 -8.94
CA SER A 406 13.37 23.53 -8.72
C SER A 406 14.26 24.55 -9.45
N GLY A 407 13.84 25.03 -10.62
CA GLY A 407 14.56 26.06 -11.37
C GLY A 407 14.52 27.46 -10.73
N TRP A 408 13.45 27.75 -9.93
CA TRP A 408 13.27 29.08 -9.33
C TRP A 408 13.67 29.16 -7.85
N LEU A 409 13.35 28.11 -7.10
CA LEU A 409 13.51 28.04 -5.64
C LEU A 409 14.53 26.98 -5.20
N GLY A 410 15.22 26.36 -6.13
CA GLY A 410 16.17 25.27 -5.85
C GLY A 410 15.45 24.08 -5.19
N VAL A 411 16.13 23.46 -4.25
CA VAL A 411 15.64 22.27 -3.52
C VAL A 411 14.30 22.52 -2.82
N ASN A 412 14.10 23.71 -2.25
CA ASN A 412 12.86 24.07 -1.55
C ASN A 412 11.65 24.07 -2.50
N GLY A 413 11.86 24.36 -3.79
CA GLY A 413 10.80 24.28 -4.79
C GLY A 413 10.29 22.87 -5.00
N ILE A 414 11.16 21.86 -4.92
CA ILE A 414 10.76 20.45 -4.98
C ILE A 414 9.86 20.12 -3.79
N TRP A 415 10.23 20.58 -2.58
CA TRP A 415 9.44 20.33 -1.37
C TRP A 415 8.04 20.96 -1.43
N LEU A 416 7.93 22.17 -1.96
CA LEU A 416 6.66 22.89 -2.12
C LEU A 416 5.73 22.24 -3.14
N SER A 417 6.24 21.48 -4.10
CA SER A 417 5.41 20.77 -5.08
C SER A 417 4.45 19.76 -4.42
N TRP A 418 4.85 19.14 -3.30
CA TRP A 418 4.04 18.16 -2.57
C TRP A 418 2.76 18.78 -1.97
N PRO A 419 2.84 19.84 -1.13
CA PRO A 419 1.66 20.50 -0.59
C PRO A 419 0.71 21.03 -1.67
N VAL A 420 1.24 21.59 -2.75
CA VAL A 420 0.41 22.13 -3.85
C VAL A 420 -0.33 21.00 -4.58
N GLY A 421 0.35 19.90 -4.89
CA GLY A 421 -0.29 18.71 -5.48
C GLY A 421 -1.39 18.17 -4.56
N TRP A 422 -1.11 18.01 -3.28
CA TRP A 422 -2.10 17.56 -2.29
C TRP A 422 -3.29 18.50 -2.16
N PHE A 423 -3.06 19.80 -2.18
CA PHE A 423 -4.12 20.80 -2.11
C PHE A 423 -5.09 20.69 -3.29
N VAL A 424 -4.56 20.66 -4.52
CA VAL A 424 -5.38 20.52 -5.74
C VAL A 424 -6.07 19.16 -5.77
N GLY A 425 -5.35 18.08 -5.47
CA GLY A 425 -5.92 16.73 -5.38
C GLY A 425 -7.04 16.65 -4.35
N THR A 426 -6.89 17.31 -3.19
CA THR A 426 -7.92 17.37 -2.14
C THR A 426 -9.15 18.13 -2.62
N LEU A 427 -8.98 19.29 -3.26
CA LEU A 427 -10.09 20.06 -3.81
C LEU A 427 -10.89 19.25 -4.81
N LEU A 428 -10.22 18.60 -5.77
CA LEU A 428 -10.85 17.74 -6.77
C LEU A 428 -11.58 16.57 -6.12
N SER A 429 -10.95 15.88 -5.15
CA SER A 429 -11.56 14.77 -4.43
C SER A 429 -12.82 15.21 -3.68
N MET A 430 -12.79 16.37 -3.03
CA MET A 430 -13.95 16.92 -2.32
C MET A 430 -15.10 17.31 -3.27
N VAL A 431 -14.78 17.93 -4.40
CA VAL A 431 -15.77 18.28 -5.44
C VAL A 431 -16.43 17.02 -5.98
N PHE A 432 -15.63 16.03 -6.38
CA PHE A 432 -16.16 14.77 -6.90
C PHE A 432 -16.94 13.98 -5.87
N TYR A 433 -16.51 13.98 -4.63
CA TYR A 433 -17.24 13.35 -3.54
C TYR A 433 -18.61 14.02 -3.34
N ARG A 434 -18.67 15.34 -3.23
CA ARG A 434 -19.94 16.08 -3.05
C ARG A 434 -20.90 15.85 -4.20
N THR A 435 -20.44 16.02 -5.44
CA THR A 435 -21.29 15.83 -6.63
C THR A 435 -21.80 14.39 -6.79
N SER A 436 -21.04 13.39 -6.34
CA SER A 436 -21.42 11.98 -6.42
C SER A 436 -22.52 11.61 -5.42
N ILE A 437 -22.37 12.09 -4.21
CA ILE A 437 -23.33 11.76 -3.13
C ILE A 437 -24.66 12.48 -3.36
N HIS A 438 -24.67 13.69 -3.92
CA HIS A 438 -25.91 14.37 -4.29
C HIS A 438 -26.66 13.60 -5.38
N ARG A 439 -25.97 13.16 -6.43
CA ARG A 439 -26.59 12.41 -7.52
C ARG A 439 -27.23 11.08 -7.09
N GLN A 440 -26.55 10.32 -6.22
CA GLN A 440 -27.11 9.08 -5.65
C GLN A 440 -28.32 9.31 -4.73
N ALA A 441 -28.48 10.52 -4.19
CA ALA A 441 -29.65 10.90 -3.42
C ALA A 441 -30.85 11.25 -4.31
N GLU A 442 -30.61 11.95 -5.42
CA GLU A 442 -31.64 12.36 -6.38
C GLU A 442 -32.22 11.18 -7.16
N GLU A 443 -31.39 10.23 -7.59
CA GLU A 443 -31.84 9.01 -8.29
C GLU A 443 -32.78 8.12 -7.45
N LYS A 444 -32.75 8.22 -6.11
CA LYS A 444 -33.68 7.52 -5.24
C LYS A 444 -34.94 8.27 -4.90
N THR A 445 -35.01 9.58 -5.16
CA THR A 445 -36.20 10.39 -4.95
C THR A 445 -37.15 10.35 -6.18
N THR A 446 -36.62 9.84 -7.30
CA THR A 446 -37.34 9.70 -8.58
C THR A 446 -37.80 8.26 -8.89
N LEU A 447 -37.57 7.31 -8.00
CA LEU A 447 -38.09 5.94 -8.00
C LEU A 447 -39.01 5.71 -6.77
#